data_b278afa36c9385d952379c782be842e7
#
_entry.id   b278afa36c9385d952379c782be842e7
#
_cell.length_a   1.000
_cell.length_b   1.000
_cell.length_c   1.000
_cell.angle_alpha   90.00
_cell.angle_beta   90.00
_cell.angle_gamma   90.00
#
_symmetry.space_group_name_H-M   'P 1'
#
loop_
_entity.id
_entity.type
_entity.pdbx_description
1 polymer ?
#
loop_
_entity_poly.entity_id
_entity_poly.type
_entity_poly.pdbx_seq_one_letter_code
_entity_poly.pdbx_strand_id
1 'polypeptide(L)'
;GSDWVHMVSMQHAGSDNLVMAPDYQKGGPATYKTFFDRLPGEETIPAKGGDPENSPIVSEYNRNDKRLTYINGSVARLGSADRWNRYAGSEFNAIWCDEPAHYDTTDLYDLTEMLTSRQRTQQGPNVMLWTSTGAGFDDYYQITEQELAGDGESDLPWRDRMEVIVGDSRNNPYLPADAVE
;
A
#
# COMPACT_ATOMS: atom_id res chain seq x y z
N GLY A 1 -4.79 -5.19 0.30
CA GLY A 1 -4.16 -3.99 -0.23
C GLY A 1 -4.48 -3.73 -1.71
N SER A 2 -4.09 -4.63 -2.63
CA SER A 2 -4.21 -4.42 -4.08
C SER A 2 -5.64 -4.10 -4.53
N ASP A 3 -6.62 -4.93 -4.18
CA ASP A 3 -8.03 -4.71 -4.55
C ASP A 3 -8.54 -3.36 -4.04
N TRP A 4 -8.11 -2.96 -2.83
CA TRP A 4 -8.47 -1.68 -2.26
C TRP A 4 -7.94 -0.50 -3.08
N VAL A 5 -6.67 -0.56 -3.54
CA VAL A 5 -6.10 0.50 -4.40
C VAL A 5 -6.85 0.60 -5.72
N HIS A 6 -7.14 -0.52 -6.38
CA HIS A 6 -7.89 -0.52 -7.63
C HIS A 6 -9.30 0.04 -7.44
N MET A 7 -9.98 -0.36 -6.37
CA MET A 7 -11.32 0.13 -6.03
C MET A 7 -11.31 1.65 -5.79
N VAL A 8 -10.41 2.15 -4.94
CA VAL A 8 -10.29 3.59 -4.64
C VAL A 8 -9.95 4.37 -5.92
N SER A 9 -9.01 3.87 -6.74
CA SER A 9 -8.65 4.52 -8.01
C SER A 9 -9.84 4.63 -8.95
N MET A 10 -10.66 3.60 -9.04
CA MET A 10 -11.84 3.62 -9.91
C MET A 10 -13.00 4.46 -9.36
N GLN A 11 -13.14 4.56 -8.04
CA GLN A 11 -14.18 5.37 -7.39
C GLN A 11 -13.87 6.87 -7.43
N HIS A 12 -12.59 7.25 -7.44
CA HIS A 12 -12.13 8.64 -7.37
C HIS A 12 -11.36 9.01 -8.64
N ALA A 13 -12.07 9.40 -9.69
CA ALA A 13 -11.48 9.79 -10.97
C ALA A 13 -10.43 10.89 -10.81
N GLY A 14 -9.28 10.73 -11.48
CA GLY A 14 -8.18 11.68 -11.42
C GLY A 14 -7.35 11.61 -10.13
N SER A 15 -7.59 10.65 -9.24
CA SER A 15 -6.79 10.47 -8.03
C SER A 15 -5.36 10.02 -8.33
N ASP A 16 -4.41 10.44 -7.51
CA ASP A 16 -3.02 9.97 -7.54
C ASP A 16 -2.77 9.10 -6.30
N ASN A 17 -2.44 7.84 -6.52
CA ASN A 17 -2.35 6.83 -5.46
C ASN A 17 -0.96 6.21 -5.45
N LEU A 18 -0.47 5.85 -4.26
CA LEU A 18 0.83 5.23 -4.06
C LEU A 18 0.68 3.80 -3.55
N VAL A 19 1.39 2.89 -4.20
CA VAL A 19 1.61 1.51 -3.73
C VAL A 19 3.06 1.41 -3.30
N MET A 20 3.31 1.19 -2.02
CA MET A 20 4.66 1.14 -1.46
C MET A 20 5.00 -0.27 -1.00
N ALA A 21 6.07 -0.82 -1.55
CA ALA A 21 6.70 -2.07 -1.14
C ALA A 21 7.88 -1.80 -0.20
N PRO A 22 8.39 -2.79 0.55
CA PRO A 22 9.58 -2.62 1.39
C PRO A 22 10.79 -2.09 0.61
N ASP A 23 11.14 -2.73 -0.47
CA ASP A 23 12.23 -2.34 -1.38
C ASP A 23 11.93 -2.81 -2.81
N TYR A 24 12.72 -2.30 -3.79
CA TYR A 24 12.51 -2.68 -5.19
C TYR A 24 13.01 -4.08 -5.56
N GLN A 25 13.94 -4.64 -4.81
CA GLN A 25 14.66 -5.86 -5.21
C GLN A 25 14.10 -7.12 -4.55
N LYS A 26 13.75 -7.05 -3.29
CA LYS A 26 13.31 -8.19 -2.48
C LYS A 26 11.78 -8.21 -2.33
N GLY A 27 11.20 -7.21 -1.70
CA GLY A 27 9.78 -7.12 -1.41
C GLY A 27 8.93 -6.64 -2.60
N GLY A 28 9.46 -5.69 -3.37
CA GLY A 28 8.77 -5.11 -4.51
C GLY A 28 8.23 -6.11 -5.54
N PRO A 29 8.99 -7.14 -5.95
CA PRO A 29 8.49 -8.12 -6.89
C PRO A 29 7.24 -8.87 -6.42
N ALA A 30 7.10 -9.15 -5.12
CA ALA A 30 5.91 -9.81 -4.56
C ALA A 30 4.71 -8.87 -4.53
N THR A 31 4.89 -7.67 -3.96
CA THR A 31 3.86 -6.63 -3.88
C THR A 31 3.34 -6.25 -5.26
N TYR A 32 4.24 -5.98 -6.22
CA TYR A 32 3.82 -5.54 -7.56
C TYR A 32 3.18 -6.68 -8.36
N LYS A 33 3.67 -7.92 -8.21
CA LYS A 33 3.01 -9.08 -8.80
C LYS A 33 1.57 -9.20 -8.31
N THR A 34 1.36 -9.11 -6.99
CA THR A 34 0.02 -9.16 -6.40
C THR A 34 -0.84 -7.99 -6.86
N PHE A 35 -0.26 -6.79 -6.97
CA PHE A 35 -0.97 -5.62 -7.49
C PHE A 35 -1.49 -5.85 -8.91
N PHE A 36 -0.67 -6.33 -9.82
CA PHE A 36 -1.09 -6.62 -11.20
C PHE A 36 -1.99 -7.84 -11.34
N ASP A 37 -1.83 -8.86 -10.50
CA ASP A 37 -2.65 -10.08 -10.50
C ASP A 37 -4.11 -9.82 -10.12
N ARG A 38 -4.37 -8.69 -9.43
CA ARG A 38 -5.71 -8.25 -9.03
C ARG A 38 -6.39 -7.33 -10.04
N LEU A 39 -5.72 -6.97 -11.11
CA LEU A 39 -6.38 -6.29 -12.23
C LEU A 39 -7.37 -7.24 -12.91
N PRO A 40 -8.58 -6.80 -13.23
CA PRO A 40 -9.50 -7.60 -14.04
C PRO A 40 -8.89 -7.80 -15.44
N GLY A 41 -9.03 -9.00 -15.98
CA GLY A 41 -8.46 -9.39 -17.27
C GLY A 41 -7.47 -10.54 -17.14
N GLU A 42 -6.92 -10.97 -18.27
CA GLU A 42 -5.95 -12.06 -18.36
C GLU A 42 -4.57 -11.50 -18.75
N GLU A 43 -3.50 -12.20 -18.33
CA GLU A 43 -2.12 -11.85 -18.68
C GLU A 43 -1.74 -10.40 -18.34
N THR A 44 -2.17 -9.91 -17.16
CA THR A 44 -1.91 -8.55 -16.69
C THR A 44 -0.59 -8.37 -15.95
N ILE A 45 0.13 -9.45 -15.62
CA ILE A 45 1.33 -9.44 -14.78
C ILE A 45 2.60 -9.27 -15.60
N PRO A 46 3.30 -8.11 -15.57
CA PRO A 46 4.51 -7.87 -16.35
C PRO A 46 5.65 -8.85 -16.05
N ALA A 47 5.80 -9.30 -14.80
CA ALA A 47 6.83 -10.24 -14.38
C ALA A 47 6.64 -11.65 -15.00
N LYS A 48 5.45 -11.94 -15.53
CA LYS A 48 5.13 -13.19 -16.23
C LYS A 48 5.04 -13.00 -17.76
N GLY A 49 5.47 -11.86 -18.28
CA GLY A 49 5.38 -11.54 -19.71
C GLY A 49 4.04 -10.93 -20.14
N GLY A 50 3.14 -10.68 -19.18
CA GLY A 50 1.86 -10.05 -19.45
C GLY A 50 1.95 -8.51 -19.59
N ASP A 51 0.81 -7.92 -19.94
CA ASP A 51 0.66 -6.49 -20.07
C ASP A 51 -0.53 -5.98 -19.23
N PRO A 52 -0.32 -5.04 -18.29
CA PRO A 52 -1.42 -4.43 -17.53
C PRO A 52 -2.50 -3.77 -18.39
N GLU A 53 -2.17 -3.33 -19.62
CA GLU A 53 -3.10 -2.75 -20.56
C GLU A 53 -4.11 -3.77 -21.14
N ASN A 54 -3.91 -5.08 -20.90
CA ASN A 54 -4.92 -6.11 -21.14
C ASN A 54 -6.12 -6.00 -20.18
N SER A 55 -5.98 -5.23 -19.10
CA SER A 55 -7.08 -4.96 -18.18
C SER A 55 -8.03 -3.90 -18.73
N PRO A 56 -9.37 -4.12 -18.70
CA PRO A 56 -10.35 -3.16 -19.20
C PRO A 56 -10.41 -1.86 -18.40
N ILE A 57 -9.78 -1.79 -17.23
CA ILE A 57 -9.76 -0.59 -16.39
C ILE A 57 -8.44 0.19 -16.51
N VAL A 58 -7.48 -0.30 -17.29
CA VAL A 58 -6.17 0.34 -17.49
C VAL A 58 -6.11 1.00 -18.85
N SER A 59 -5.65 2.24 -18.91
CA SER A 59 -5.42 2.97 -20.17
C SER A 59 -3.95 3.00 -20.57
N GLU A 60 -3.01 2.92 -19.60
CA GLU A 60 -1.57 2.98 -19.88
C GLU A 60 -0.78 2.40 -18.72
N TYR A 61 0.32 1.69 -19.03
CA TYR A 61 1.33 1.32 -18.04
C TYR A 61 2.74 1.75 -18.48
N ASN A 62 3.28 2.78 -17.84
CA ASN A 62 4.66 3.20 -18.02
C ASN A 62 5.61 2.38 -17.12
N ARG A 63 6.34 1.45 -17.73
CA ARG A 63 7.28 0.55 -17.02
C ARG A 63 8.48 1.30 -16.41
N ASN A 64 8.94 2.37 -17.05
CA ASN A 64 10.11 3.13 -16.57
C ASN A 64 9.76 3.94 -15.31
N ASP A 65 8.62 4.60 -15.35
CA ASP A 65 8.13 5.41 -14.24
C ASP A 65 7.38 4.59 -13.19
N LYS A 66 7.14 3.30 -13.49
CA LYS A 66 6.31 2.40 -12.66
C LYS A 66 4.97 3.03 -12.31
N ARG A 67 4.32 3.55 -13.34
CA ARG A 67 3.06 4.29 -13.23
C ARG A 67 1.98 3.61 -14.06
N LEU A 68 0.89 3.24 -13.41
CA LEU A 68 -0.32 2.74 -14.05
C LEU A 68 -1.35 3.85 -14.09
N THR A 69 -1.94 4.09 -15.26
CA THR A 69 -3.03 5.05 -15.47
C THR A 69 -4.32 4.28 -15.76
N TYR A 70 -5.37 4.59 -15.01
CA TYR A 70 -6.69 4.00 -15.20
C TYR A 70 -7.52 4.78 -16.24
N ILE A 71 -8.56 4.14 -16.78
CA ILE A 71 -9.44 4.73 -17.81
C ILE A 71 -10.18 6.00 -17.35
N ASN A 72 -10.33 6.20 -16.03
CA ASN A 72 -10.94 7.39 -15.43
C ASN A 72 -9.93 8.50 -15.13
N GLY A 73 -8.66 8.35 -15.56
CA GLY A 73 -7.58 9.30 -15.37
C GLY A 73 -6.89 9.24 -14.02
N SER A 74 -7.31 8.36 -13.12
CA SER A 74 -6.56 8.12 -11.87
C SER A 74 -5.27 7.37 -12.12
N VAL A 75 -4.33 7.46 -11.18
CA VAL A 75 -2.98 6.91 -11.30
C VAL A 75 -2.64 6.08 -10.08
N ALA A 76 -1.95 4.96 -10.29
CA ALA A 76 -1.23 4.24 -9.23
C ALA A 76 0.28 4.27 -9.53
N ARG A 77 1.06 4.79 -8.59
CA ARG A 77 2.52 4.80 -8.63
C ARG A 77 3.07 3.67 -7.79
N LEU A 78 3.96 2.86 -8.36
CA LEU A 78 4.59 1.73 -7.67
C LEU A 78 5.94 2.19 -7.12
N GLY A 79 6.03 2.25 -5.81
CA GLY A 79 7.17 2.77 -5.08
C GLY A 79 7.71 1.82 -4.02
N SER A 80 8.81 2.20 -3.39
CA SER A 80 9.43 1.44 -2.32
C SER A 80 9.84 2.34 -1.15
N ALA A 81 9.82 1.76 0.05
CA ALA A 81 10.13 2.47 1.29
C ALA A 81 11.60 2.91 1.36
N ASP A 82 12.54 2.12 0.83
CA ASP A 82 13.97 2.47 0.77
C ASP A 82 14.25 3.77 -0.01
N ARG A 83 13.28 4.26 -0.77
CA ARG A 83 13.37 5.48 -1.59
C ARG A 83 12.26 6.49 -1.33
N TRP A 84 11.67 6.46 -0.16
CA TRP A 84 10.52 7.28 0.21
C TRP A 84 10.73 8.80 0.03
N ASN A 85 11.96 9.29 0.21
CA ASN A 85 12.32 10.70 0.01
C ASN A 85 11.93 11.26 -1.39
N ARG A 86 11.78 10.38 -2.39
CA ARG A 86 11.38 10.78 -3.75
C ARG A 86 9.95 11.32 -3.81
N TYR A 87 9.12 11.02 -2.80
CA TYR A 87 7.73 11.42 -2.75
C TYR A 87 7.48 12.71 -1.96
N ALA A 88 8.55 13.33 -1.42
CA ALA A 88 8.44 14.55 -0.60
C ALA A 88 7.74 15.72 -1.31
N GLY A 89 7.77 15.77 -2.65
CA GLY A 89 7.08 16.79 -3.45
C GLY A 89 5.74 16.37 -4.06
N SER A 90 5.27 15.15 -3.75
CA SER A 90 4.03 14.61 -4.32
C SER A 90 2.85 14.82 -3.37
N GLU A 91 1.63 14.69 -3.90
CA GLU A 91 0.39 14.60 -3.11
C GLU A 91 -0.36 13.34 -3.51
N PHE A 92 -0.94 12.64 -2.54
CA PHE A 92 -1.61 11.37 -2.76
C PHE A 92 -3.00 11.36 -2.15
N ASN A 93 -3.94 10.74 -2.87
CA ASN A 93 -5.30 10.48 -2.40
C ASN A 93 -5.38 9.22 -1.54
N ALA A 94 -4.70 8.18 -1.99
CA ALA A 94 -4.63 6.92 -1.27
C ALA A 94 -3.19 6.38 -1.28
N ILE A 95 -2.78 5.79 -0.16
CA ILE A 95 -1.46 5.18 -0.02
C ILE A 95 -1.66 3.78 0.54
N TRP A 96 -1.12 2.78 -0.14
CA TRP A 96 -1.02 1.43 0.39
C TRP A 96 0.43 1.10 0.68
N CYS A 97 0.75 0.82 1.94
CA CYS A 97 2.04 0.29 2.39
C CYS A 97 1.90 -1.21 2.62
N ASP A 98 2.60 -2.00 1.82
CA ASP A 98 2.61 -3.45 1.92
C ASP A 98 3.79 -3.90 2.77
N GLU A 99 3.52 -4.72 3.78
CA GLU A 99 4.48 -5.26 4.73
C GLU A 99 5.37 -4.20 5.43
N PRO A 100 4.80 -3.12 6.02
CA PRO A 100 5.60 -2.08 6.68
C PRO A 100 6.43 -2.59 7.87
N ALA A 101 6.10 -3.71 8.49
CA ALA A 101 6.95 -4.36 9.49
C ALA A 101 8.32 -4.83 8.94
N HIS A 102 8.46 -4.88 7.61
CA HIS A 102 9.70 -5.27 6.92
C HIS A 102 10.43 -4.09 6.24
N TYR A 103 10.16 -2.86 6.68
CA TYR A 103 10.86 -1.67 6.17
C TYR A 103 12.18 -1.43 6.91
N ASP A 104 13.06 -2.45 6.89
CA ASP A 104 14.29 -2.54 7.70
C ASP A 104 15.27 -1.36 7.59
N THR A 105 15.20 -0.60 6.51
CA THR A 105 16.14 0.51 6.23
C THR A 105 15.49 1.88 6.38
N THR A 106 14.26 1.93 6.86
CA THR A 106 13.45 3.15 6.89
C THR A 106 12.92 3.35 8.30
N ASP A 107 13.13 4.54 8.87
CA ASP A 107 12.43 4.95 10.08
C ASP A 107 10.93 5.05 9.76
N LEU A 108 10.14 4.23 10.42
CA LEU A 108 8.72 4.09 10.11
C LEU A 108 7.91 5.30 10.62
N TYR A 109 8.38 5.96 11.67
CA TYR A 109 7.77 7.20 12.17
C TYR A 109 7.96 8.34 11.18
N ASP A 110 9.20 8.57 10.73
CA ASP A 110 9.54 9.60 9.75
C ASP A 110 8.80 9.37 8.43
N LEU A 111 8.75 8.13 7.97
CA LEU A 111 8.02 7.74 6.77
C LEU A 111 6.52 8.06 6.92
N THR A 112 5.91 7.67 8.04
CA THR A 112 4.48 7.86 8.26
C THR A 112 4.12 9.34 8.35
N GLU A 113 4.92 10.13 9.05
CA GLU A 113 4.73 11.58 9.13
C GLU A 113 4.82 12.22 7.75
N MET A 114 5.84 11.87 6.97
CA MET A 114 5.99 12.37 5.61
C MET A 114 4.79 11.98 4.75
N LEU A 115 4.41 10.70 4.69
CA LEU A 115 3.31 10.23 3.86
C LEU A 115 1.97 10.86 4.27
N THR A 116 1.70 10.98 5.57
CA THR A 116 0.50 11.63 6.09
C THR A 116 0.45 13.10 5.68
N SER A 117 1.58 13.80 5.69
CA SER A 117 1.67 15.19 5.22
C SER A 117 1.39 15.35 3.72
N ARG A 118 1.48 14.27 2.94
CA ARG A 118 1.19 14.25 1.48
C ARG A 118 -0.28 13.96 1.17
N GLN A 119 -1.06 13.55 2.16
CA GLN A 119 -2.49 13.28 2.04
C GLN A 119 -3.32 14.55 2.29
N ARG A 120 -3.21 15.51 1.41
CA ARG A 120 -3.88 16.82 1.50
C ARG A 120 -4.58 17.24 0.22
N THR A 121 -4.94 16.28 -0.61
CA THR A 121 -5.65 16.55 -1.85
C THR A 121 -7.07 17.03 -1.56
N GLN A 122 -7.59 17.93 -2.40
CA GLN A 122 -8.98 18.41 -2.29
C GLN A 122 -10.00 17.37 -2.78
N GLN A 123 -9.55 16.39 -3.56
CA GLN A 123 -10.39 15.37 -4.17
C GLN A 123 -9.92 13.99 -3.71
N GLY A 124 -10.79 13.28 -3.04
CA GLY A 124 -10.52 11.89 -2.70
C GLY A 124 -10.36 11.61 -1.21
N PRO A 125 -10.15 10.35 -0.84
CA PRO A 125 -10.31 9.91 0.53
C PRO A 125 -9.22 10.38 1.49
N ASN A 126 -8.01 10.73 1.01
CA ASN A 126 -6.84 11.05 1.84
C ASN A 126 -6.63 9.99 2.93
N VAL A 127 -6.47 8.73 2.52
CA VAL A 127 -6.42 7.57 3.40
C VAL A 127 -5.17 6.75 3.14
N MET A 128 -4.60 6.19 4.21
CA MET A 128 -3.47 5.27 4.15
C MET A 128 -3.89 3.91 4.70
N LEU A 129 -3.53 2.85 3.99
CA LEU A 129 -3.75 1.47 4.39
C LEU A 129 -2.38 0.79 4.58
N TRP A 130 -2.19 0.17 5.71
CA TRP A 130 -1.09 -0.75 5.96
C TRP A 130 -1.60 -2.18 5.98
N THR A 131 -0.89 -3.08 5.31
CA THR A 131 -1.14 -4.52 5.39
C THR A 131 0.17 -5.20 5.74
N SER A 132 0.24 -5.85 6.90
CA SER A 132 1.46 -6.51 7.37
C SER A 132 1.16 -7.67 8.30
N THR A 133 2.12 -8.55 8.40
CA THR A 133 2.25 -9.50 9.51
C THR A 133 3.25 -8.94 10.50
N GLY A 134 2.98 -9.10 11.80
CA GLY A 134 3.91 -8.64 12.84
C GLY A 134 5.27 -9.36 12.73
N ALA A 135 6.36 -8.61 12.78
CA ALA A 135 7.73 -9.14 12.67
C ALA A 135 8.48 -9.13 14.01
N GLY A 136 7.86 -8.70 15.09
CA GLY A 136 8.46 -8.62 16.43
C GLY A 136 8.17 -7.27 17.12
N PHE A 137 9.04 -6.89 18.08
CA PHE A 137 8.90 -5.65 18.85
C PHE A 137 9.66 -4.51 18.18
N ASP A 138 9.24 -4.15 16.97
CA ASP A 138 9.80 -3.08 16.11
C ASP A 138 8.93 -1.81 16.14
N ASP A 139 9.26 -0.81 15.34
CA ASP A 139 8.49 0.42 15.22
C ASP A 139 7.05 0.15 14.77
N TYR A 140 6.85 -0.85 13.90
CA TYR A 140 5.52 -1.25 13.47
C TYR A 140 4.68 -1.75 14.65
N TYR A 141 5.25 -2.62 15.49
CA TYR A 141 4.61 -3.10 16.71
C TYR A 141 4.26 -1.93 17.66
N GLN A 142 5.20 -1.02 17.89
CA GLN A 142 4.98 0.12 18.76
C GLN A 142 3.84 1.02 18.27
N ILE A 143 3.81 1.30 16.97
CA ILE A 143 2.77 2.11 16.35
C ILE A 143 1.40 1.44 16.46
N THR A 144 1.30 0.14 16.16
CA THR A 144 0.03 -0.59 16.10
C THR A 144 -0.46 -1.03 17.47
N GLU A 145 0.41 -1.52 18.35
CA GLU A 145 0.03 -2.02 19.68
C GLU A 145 -0.35 -0.90 20.63
N GLN A 146 0.28 0.27 20.53
CA GLN A 146 -0.15 1.43 21.30
C GLN A 146 -1.59 1.82 20.96
N GLU A 147 -2.03 1.63 19.71
CA GLU A 147 -3.42 1.83 19.32
C GLU A 147 -4.35 0.78 19.95
N LEU A 148 -3.97 -0.50 19.88
CA LEU A 148 -4.75 -1.60 20.43
C LEU A 148 -4.87 -1.53 21.96
N ALA A 149 -3.82 -1.13 22.66
CA ALA A 149 -3.79 -1.04 24.10
C ALA A 149 -4.66 0.08 24.68
N GLY A 150 -5.02 1.07 23.89
CA GLY A 150 -5.81 2.23 24.34
C GLY A 150 -5.10 3.11 25.37
N ASP A 151 -3.81 2.88 25.63
CA ASP A 151 -3.06 3.45 26.75
C ASP A 151 -2.44 4.82 26.43
N GLY A 152 -2.79 5.39 25.29
CA GLY A 152 -1.86 6.33 24.79
C GLY A 152 -2.26 7.77 24.69
N GLU A 153 -1.76 8.59 25.54
CA GLU A 153 -1.30 9.93 25.17
C GLU A 153 -0.14 9.76 24.19
N SER A 154 -0.44 9.68 22.89
CA SER A 154 0.57 9.69 21.85
C SER A 154 0.73 11.10 21.34
N ASP A 155 1.97 11.60 21.33
CA ASP A 155 2.30 12.91 20.73
C ASP A 155 2.25 12.89 19.19
N LEU A 156 1.89 11.75 18.58
CA LEU A 156 1.84 11.59 17.14
C LEU A 156 0.55 12.21 16.56
N PRO A 157 0.65 13.23 15.71
CA PRO A 157 -0.50 14.03 15.27
C PRO A 157 -1.51 13.26 14.39
N TRP A 158 -1.18 12.06 13.94
CA TRP A 158 -2.03 11.20 13.12
C TRP A 158 -2.70 10.06 13.91
N ARG A 159 -2.33 9.87 15.18
CA ARG A 159 -2.79 8.77 16.00
C ARG A 159 -4.32 8.70 16.14
N ASP A 160 -4.97 9.80 16.43
CA ASP A 160 -6.43 9.87 16.61
C ASP A 160 -7.24 9.50 15.36
N ARG A 161 -6.56 9.32 14.24
CA ARG A 161 -7.14 8.95 12.92
C ARG A 161 -6.75 7.57 12.46
N MET A 162 -6.10 6.80 13.33
CA MET A 162 -5.64 5.45 13.04
C MET A 162 -6.62 4.42 13.62
N GLU A 163 -6.91 3.38 12.84
CA GLU A 163 -7.66 2.21 13.25
C GLU A 163 -6.85 0.95 12.94
N VAL A 164 -6.75 0.03 13.88
CA VAL A 164 -6.05 -1.24 13.71
C VAL A 164 -7.05 -2.39 13.67
N ILE A 165 -7.00 -3.16 12.58
CA ILE A 165 -7.82 -4.35 12.38
C ILE A 165 -6.91 -5.57 12.42
N VAL A 166 -7.09 -6.42 13.44
CA VAL A 166 -6.33 -7.67 13.58
C VAL A 166 -7.08 -8.81 12.92
N GLY A 167 -6.45 -9.43 11.91
CA GLY A 167 -6.91 -10.65 11.28
C GLY A 167 -6.25 -11.88 11.88
N ASP A 168 -7.03 -12.90 12.25
CA ASP A 168 -6.52 -14.21 12.67
C ASP A 168 -6.61 -15.16 11.48
N SER A 169 -5.45 -15.65 11.00
CA SER A 169 -5.38 -16.60 9.87
C SER A 169 -6.13 -17.92 10.14
N ARG A 170 -6.29 -18.32 11.41
CA ARG A 170 -7.07 -19.50 11.80
C ARG A 170 -8.56 -19.36 11.44
N ASN A 171 -9.03 -18.14 11.29
CA ASN A 171 -10.41 -17.85 10.91
C ASN A 171 -10.59 -17.73 9.39
N ASN A 172 -9.54 -17.92 8.59
CA ASN A 172 -9.63 -17.83 7.15
C ASN A 172 -10.09 -19.16 6.53
N PRO A 173 -11.33 -19.25 6.04
CA PRO A 173 -11.90 -20.52 5.53
C PRO A 173 -11.22 -21.02 4.23
N TYR A 174 -10.38 -20.20 3.60
CA TYR A 174 -9.66 -20.54 2.38
C TYR A 174 -8.23 -21.04 2.62
N LEU A 175 -7.75 -21.02 3.86
CA LEU A 175 -6.45 -21.60 4.19
C LEU A 175 -6.57 -23.11 4.46
N PRO A 176 -5.68 -23.94 3.88
CA PRO A 176 -5.57 -25.34 4.25
C PRO A 176 -5.29 -25.49 5.76
N ALA A 177 -5.83 -26.54 6.38
CA ALA A 177 -5.70 -26.73 7.82
C ALA A 177 -4.23 -26.89 8.30
N ASP A 178 -3.35 -27.33 7.42
CA ASP A 178 -1.91 -27.48 7.62
C ASP A 178 -1.09 -26.19 7.40
N ALA A 179 -1.73 -25.13 6.96
CA ALA A 179 -1.08 -23.82 6.77
C ALA A 179 -1.19 -22.90 8.01
N VAL A 180 -1.77 -23.39 9.11
CA VAL A 180 -2.11 -22.63 10.31
C VAL A 180 -1.36 -23.14 11.55
N GLU A 181 -0.19 -23.74 11.38
CA GLU A 181 0.68 -24.18 12.49
C GLU A 181 1.60 -23.05 12.98
#